data_dd0925c20c349d5a9cf19d1e804d4645
#
_entry.id   dd0925c20c349d5a9cf19d1e804d4645
#
_cell.length_a   1.000
_cell.length_b   1.000
_cell.length_c   1.000
_cell.angle_alpha   90.00
_cell.angle_beta   90.00
_cell.angle_gamma   90.00
#
_symmetry.space_group_name_H-M   'P 1'
#
loop_
_entity.id
_entity.type
_entity.pdbx_description
1 polymer ?
#
loop_
_entity_poly.entity_id
_entity_poly.type
_entity_poly.pdbx_seq_one_letter_code
_entity_poly.pdbx_strand_id
1 'polypeptide(L)'
;KPNLSYFEALGVEGFKLFERVLKVIPDDMPIIADAKRGDIGHSSKRYAHALLDHFGCDAVTVNPYMGQDSIEPFSDYQSKGVFVLCLTSNSGSQDFQLPHLHLHVAEKVRQWNRHGNLGLVVGATHPEKISEIRKISGPMPYLIPGVGAQGGELEKTLKAAKDGTKIPC
;
A
#
# COMPACT_ATOMS: atom_id res chain seq x y z
N LYS A 1 -8.67 -3.34 6.87
CA LYS A 1 -8.24 -2.50 5.72
C LYS A 1 -9.47 -1.93 5.02
N PRO A 2 -10.09 -0.88 5.53
CA PRO A 2 -11.21 -0.21 4.86
C PRO A 2 -10.75 0.47 3.57
N ASN A 3 -11.53 0.29 2.49
CA ASN A 3 -11.28 0.98 1.23
C ASN A 3 -12.11 2.28 1.21
N LEU A 4 -11.43 3.41 1.10
CA LEU A 4 -12.05 4.72 1.20
C LEU A 4 -13.06 5.01 0.08
N SER A 5 -12.91 4.39 -1.11
CA SER A 5 -13.83 4.63 -2.22
C SER A 5 -15.30 4.35 -1.87
N TYR A 6 -15.56 3.34 -1.01
CA TYR A 6 -16.92 3.02 -0.56
C TYR A 6 -17.50 4.08 0.39
N PHE A 7 -16.66 4.72 1.16
CA PHE A 7 -17.07 5.81 2.06
C PHE A 7 -17.20 7.12 1.28
N GLU A 8 -16.26 7.44 0.42
CA GLU A 8 -16.27 8.65 -0.43
C GLU A 8 -17.50 8.69 -1.34
N ALA A 9 -17.93 7.54 -1.87
CA ALA A 9 -19.13 7.42 -2.68
C ALA A 9 -20.43 7.84 -1.95
N LEU A 10 -20.43 7.85 -0.61
CA LEU A 10 -21.54 8.28 0.23
C LEU A 10 -21.43 9.75 0.66
N GLY A 11 -20.45 10.49 0.14
CA GLY A 11 -20.22 11.89 0.48
C GLY A 11 -19.92 12.12 1.96
N VAL A 12 -20.46 13.18 2.53
CA VAL A 12 -20.22 13.56 3.95
C VAL A 12 -20.65 12.45 4.92
N GLU A 13 -21.76 11.77 4.66
CA GLU A 13 -22.24 10.68 5.51
C GLU A 13 -21.29 9.47 5.47
N GLY A 14 -20.61 9.26 4.35
CA GLY A 14 -19.57 8.23 4.25
C GLY A 14 -18.37 8.50 5.14
N PHE A 15 -17.90 9.73 5.24
CA PHE A 15 -16.82 10.08 6.17
C PHE A 15 -17.23 9.93 7.63
N LYS A 16 -18.46 10.32 7.99
CA LYS A 16 -19.02 10.04 9.33
C LYS A 16 -19.12 8.54 9.61
N LEU A 17 -19.49 7.75 8.60
CA LEU A 17 -19.50 6.29 8.72
C LEU A 17 -18.09 5.74 8.90
N PHE A 18 -17.11 6.25 8.17
CA PHE A 18 -15.71 5.87 8.31
C PHE A 18 -15.21 6.08 9.73
N GLU A 19 -15.42 7.26 10.31
CA GLU A 19 -15.08 7.54 11.72
C GLU A 19 -15.74 6.54 12.70
N ARG A 20 -17.02 6.21 12.49
CA ARG A 20 -17.72 5.23 13.35
C ARG A 20 -17.12 3.83 13.19
N VAL A 21 -16.76 3.44 11.98
CA VAL A 21 -16.10 2.15 11.73
C VAL A 21 -14.75 2.08 12.45
N LEU A 22 -13.95 3.12 12.38
CA LEU A 22 -12.66 3.17 13.07
C LEU A 22 -12.79 2.99 14.59
N LYS A 23 -13.82 3.59 15.20
CA LYS A 23 -14.06 3.53 16.65
C LYS A 23 -14.51 2.16 17.17
N VAL A 24 -14.96 1.24 16.30
CA VAL A 24 -15.37 -0.12 16.70
C VAL A 24 -14.30 -1.18 16.44
N ILE A 25 -13.20 -0.79 15.79
CA ILE A 25 -12.05 -1.67 15.59
C ILE A 25 -11.25 -1.71 16.91
N PRO A 26 -10.89 -2.91 17.41
CA PRO A 26 -10.07 -3.04 18.61
C PRO A 26 -8.73 -2.33 18.50
N ASP A 27 -8.24 -1.74 19.59
CA ASP A 27 -7.00 -0.93 19.60
C ASP A 27 -5.74 -1.73 19.25
N ASP A 28 -5.76 -3.05 19.43
CA ASP A 28 -4.66 -3.96 19.08
C ASP A 28 -4.67 -4.40 17.61
N MET A 29 -5.69 -3.99 16.84
CA MET A 29 -5.82 -4.32 15.42
C MET A 29 -5.35 -3.16 14.53
N PRO A 30 -4.24 -3.30 13.78
CA PRO A 30 -3.75 -2.24 12.92
C PRO A 30 -4.73 -1.91 11.79
N ILE A 31 -4.89 -0.64 11.51
CA ILE A 31 -5.80 -0.10 10.50
C ILE A 31 -5.01 0.43 9.31
N ILE A 32 -5.23 -0.15 8.13
CA ILE A 32 -4.66 0.33 6.87
C ILE A 32 -5.75 1.08 6.09
N ALA A 33 -5.61 2.37 5.90
CA ALA A 33 -6.48 3.14 5.00
C ALA A 33 -6.15 2.80 3.54
N ASP A 34 -7.01 2.02 2.88
CA ASP A 34 -6.84 1.72 1.45
C ASP A 34 -7.37 2.88 0.61
N ALA A 35 -6.54 3.94 0.51
CA ALA A 35 -6.90 5.23 -0.05
C ALA A 35 -6.27 5.50 -1.43
N LYS A 36 -5.14 4.86 -1.72
CA LYS A 36 -4.38 5.00 -2.98
C LYS A 36 -4.14 6.47 -3.37
N ARG A 37 -3.81 7.30 -2.37
CA ARG A 37 -3.58 8.74 -2.59
C ARG A 37 -2.32 8.97 -3.41
N GLY A 38 -2.34 10.03 -4.20
CA GLY A 38 -1.21 10.51 -4.96
C GLY A 38 -1.46 11.96 -5.34
N ASP A 39 -0.62 12.86 -4.81
CA ASP A 39 -0.64 14.27 -5.11
C ASP A 39 0.73 14.87 -4.72
N ILE A 40 0.97 16.13 -5.01
CA ILE A 40 2.24 16.79 -4.74
C ILE A 40 2.13 17.84 -3.64
N GLY A 41 3.27 18.18 -3.03
CA GLY A 41 3.43 19.32 -2.14
C GLY A 41 2.40 19.39 -1.01
N HIS A 42 1.69 20.50 -0.92
CA HIS A 42 0.72 20.76 0.14
C HIS A 42 -0.48 19.80 0.11
N SER A 43 -0.97 19.40 -1.05
CA SER A 43 -2.09 18.46 -1.18
C SER A 43 -1.71 17.10 -0.59
N SER A 44 -0.52 16.59 -0.92
CA SER A 44 -0.03 15.32 -0.36
C SER A 44 0.08 15.37 1.17
N LYS A 45 0.59 16.49 1.73
CA LYS A 45 0.63 16.71 3.19
C LYS A 45 -0.77 16.70 3.82
N ARG A 46 -1.78 17.27 3.15
CA ARG A 46 -3.17 17.26 3.64
C ARG A 46 -3.78 15.87 3.63
N TYR A 47 -3.50 15.06 2.61
CA TYR A 47 -3.91 13.66 2.59
C TYR A 47 -3.24 12.83 3.70
N ALA A 48 -1.93 13.02 3.91
CA ALA A 48 -1.23 12.34 4.98
C ALA A 48 -1.80 12.71 6.35
N HIS A 49 -1.98 14.02 6.63
CA HIS A 49 -2.60 14.50 7.86
C HIS A 49 -4.01 13.94 8.07
N ALA A 50 -4.86 13.95 7.04
CA ALA A 50 -6.22 13.42 7.16
C ALA A 50 -6.24 11.95 7.58
N LEU A 51 -5.43 11.10 6.93
CA LEU A 51 -5.49 9.65 7.12
C LEU A 51 -4.69 9.16 8.33
N LEU A 52 -3.48 9.69 8.54
CA LEU A 52 -2.54 9.20 9.54
C LEU A 52 -2.66 9.93 10.88
N ASP A 53 -3.14 11.18 10.86
CA ASP A 53 -3.26 12.01 12.06
C ASP A 53 -4.74 12.18 12.46
N HIS A 54 -5.59 12.79 11.63
CA HIS A 54 -7.00 13.04 11.96
C HIS A 54 -7.80 11.74 12.16
N PHE A 55 -7.75 10.80 11.19
CA PHE A 55 -8.42 9.51 11.30
C PHE A 55 -7.60 8.47 12.10
N GLY A 56 -6.35 8.73 12.40
CA GLY A 56 -5.51 7.90 13.25
C GLY A 56 -5.14 6.54 12.67
N CYS A 57 -5.28 6.32 11.35
CA CYS A 57 -4.91 5.05 10.74
C CYS A 57 -3.42 4.73 10.94
N ASP A 58 -3.08 3.44 11.05
CA ASP A 58 -1.71 2.98 11.28
C ASP A 58 -0.90 2.88 9.99
N ALA A 59 -1.59 2.73 8.86
CA ALA A 59 -0.95 2.71 7.55
C ALA A 59 -1.89 3.24 6.46
N VAL A 60 -1.32 3.54 5.29
CA VAL A 60 -2.04 4.05 4.14
C VAL A 60 -1.49 3.46 2.85
N THR A 61 -2.34 3.31 1.82
CA THR A 61 -1.88 2.99 0.47
C THR A 61 -1.75 4.25 -0.37
N VAL A 62 -0.65 4.37 -1.13
CA VAL A 62 -0.31 5.55 -1.94
C VAL A 62 0.12 5.18 -3.36
N ASN A 63 -0.03 6.11 -4.30
CA ASN A 63 0.34 5.94 -5.70
C ASN A 63 1.68 6.65 -5.97
N PRO A 64 2.72 5.96 -6.50
CA PRO A 64 4.04 6.53 -6.71
C PRO A 64 4.20 7.29 -8.03
N TYR A 65 3.18 7.34 -8.87
CA TYR A 65 3.32 7.83 -10.25
C TYR A 65 3.90 9.25 -10.36
N MET A 66 3.65 10.11 -9.35
CA MET A 66 4.17 11.47 -9.29
C MET A 66 5.57 11.59 -8.65
N GLY A 67 6.21 10.50 -8.25
CA GLY A 67 7.57 10.49 -7.73
C GLY A 67 7.70 10.59 -6.21
N GLN A 68 8.92 10.78 -5.73
CA GLN A 68 9.29 10.75 -4.32
C GLN A 68 8.55 11.81 -3.50
N ASP A 69 8.45 13.01 -4.00
CA ASP A 69 7.82 14.15 -3.32
C ASP A 69 6.31 13.96 -3.06
N SER A 70 5.67 13.02 -3.78
CA SER A 70 4.30 12.59 -3.51
C SER A 70 4.19 11.59 -2.37
N ILE A 71 5.25 10.82 -2.09
CA ILE A 71 5.32 9.78 -1.06
C ILE A 71 5.89 10.31 0.25
N GLU A 72 6.87 11.20 0.18
CA GLU A 72 7.62 11.73 1.32
C GLU A 72 6.72 12.30 2.42
N PRO A 73 5.63 13.07 2.13
CA PRO A 73 4.74 13.58 3.17
C PRO A 73 4.04 12.50 4.01
N PHE A 74 3.87 11.29 3.47
CA PHE A 74 3.35 10.15 4.23
C PHE A 74 4.46 9.43 5.01
N SER A 75 5.63 9.24 4.40
CA SER A 75 6.75 8.54 5.03
C SER A 75 7.39 9.32 6.19
N ASP A 76 7.19 10.64 6.24
CA ASP A 76 7.61 11.49 7.35
C ASP A 76 6.89 11.15 8.68
N TYR A 77 5.74 10.47 8.62
CA TYR A 77 5.08 9.86 9.78
C TYR A 77 5.77 8.53 10.13
N GLN A 78 6.95 8.59 10.75
CA GLN A 78 7.87 7.46 10.96
C GLN A 78 7.26 6.28 11.74
N SER A 79 6.26 6.53 12.59
CA SER A 79 5.52 5.49 13.32
C SER A 79 4.37 4.86 12.53
N LYS A 80 4.12 5.31 11.29
CA LYS A 80 3.03 4.86 10.44
C LYS A 80 3.56 4.15 9.20
N GLY A 81 2.83 3.12 8.74
CA GLY A 81 3.17 2.37 7.53
C GLY A 81 2.68 3.04 6.24
N VAL A 82 3.46 2.96 5.18
CA VAL A 82 3.07 3.49 3.86
C VAL A 82 3.26 2.40 2.81
N PHE A 83 2.16 1.89 2.26
CA PHE A 83 2.19 0.87 1.21
C PHE A 83 2.06 1.52 -0.16
N VAL A 84 3.15 1.48 -0.92
CA VAL A 84 3.24 2.09 -2.26
C VAL A 84 2.76 1.10 -3.32
N LEU A 85 1.86 1.52 -4.21
CA LEU A 85 1.42 0.68 -5.33
C LEU A 85 2.61 0.33 -6.22
N CYS A 86 2.87 -0.97 -6.40
CA CYS A 86 3.97 -1.47 -7.22
C CYS A 86 3.45 -2.31 -8.40
N LEU A 87 2.73 -3.39 -8.11
CA LEU A 87 2.07 -4.20 -9.12
C LEU A 87 0.66 -4.55 -8.63
N THR A 88 -0.35 -4.09 -9.35
CA THR A 88 -1.75 -4.30 -8.98
C THR A 88 -2.33 -5.57 -9.63
N SER A 89 -3.40 -6.13 -9.05
CA SER A 89 -3.97 -7.42 -9.46
C SER A 89 -4.94 -7.35 -10.64
N ASN A 90 -5.32 -6.14 -11.08
CA ASN A 90 -6.26 -5.93 -12.18
C ASN A 90 -5.59 -6.11 -13.56
N SER A 91 -6.37 -6.43 -14.59
CA SER A 91 -5.87 -6.62 -15.96
C SER A 91 -5.16 -5.40 -16.54
N GLY A 92 -5.62 -4.18 -16.22
CA GLY A 92 -5.01 -2.93 -16.65
C GLY A 92 -3.58 -2.68 -16.09
N SER A 93 -3.08 -3.52 -15.20
CA SER A 93 -1.67 -3.47 -14.79
C SER A 93 -0.71 -3.69 -15.97
N GLN A 94 -1.18 -4.35 -17.03
CA GLN A 94 -0.40 -4.59 -18.24
C GLN A 94 -0.15 -3.32 -19.06
N ASP A 95 -0.97 -2.29 -18.91
CA ASP A 95 -0.86 -1.07 -19.71
C ASP A 95 0.40 -0.24 -19.38
N PHE A 96 0.79 -0.23 -18.10
CA PHE A 96 1.91 0.58 -17.61
C PHE A 96 2.87 -0.20 -16.72
N GLN A 97 2.38 -1.04 -15.81
CA GLN A 97 3.19 -1.63 -14.75
C GLN A 97 4.09 -2.75 -15.29
N LEU A 98 3.56 -3.56 -16.20
CA LEU A 98 4.31 -4.60 -16.90
C LEU A 98 4.85 -4.09 -18.25
N PRO A 99 5.99 -4.62 -18.75
CA PRO A 99 6.81 -5.63 -18.08
C PRO A 99 7.88 -5.06 -17.12
N HIS A 100 8.08 -3.74 -17.03
CA HIS A 100 9.27 -3.16 -16.38
C HIS A 100 8.99 -2.14 -15.27
N LEU A 101 7.92 -1.32 -15.37
CA LEU A 101 7.71 -0.20 -14.46
C LEU A 101 7.61 -0.65 -12.99
N HIS A 102 6.97 -1.78 -12.72
CA HIS A 102 6.85 -2.34 -11.37
C HIS A 102 8.22 -2.62 -10.70
N LEU A 103 9.23 -3.06 -11.47
CA LEU A 103 10.58 -3.29 -10.95
C LEU A 103 11.27 -1.97 -10.64
N HIS A 104 11.10 -0.97 -11.50
CA HIS A 104 11.62 0.38 -11.27
C HIS A 104 10.99 1.02 -10.03
N VAL A 105 9.67 0.88 -9.84
CA VAL A 105 8.97 1.33 -8.64
C VAL A 105 9.53 0.65 -7.39
N ALA A 106 9.72 -0.68 -7.41
CA ALA A 106 10.28 -1.42 -6.28
C ALA A 106 11.68 -0.91 -5.90
N GLU A 107 12.53 -0.66 -6.88
CA GLU A 107 13.87 -0.10 -6.67
C GLU A 107 13.81 1.32 -6.06
N LYS A 108 12.97 2.19 -6.62
CA LYS A 108 12.81 3.56 -6.12
C LYS A 108 12.27 3.59 -4.70
N VAL A 109 11.23 2.81 -4.40
CA VAL A 109 10.67 2.75 -3.05
C VAL A 109 11.70 2.24 -2.05
N ARG A 110 12.53 1.27 -2.41
CA ARG A 110 13.66 0.83 -1.58
C ARG A 110 14.64 1.97 -1.29
N GLN A 111 14.98 2.77 -2.30
CA GLN A 111 15.88 3.94 -2.14
C GLN A 111 15.26 5.03 -1.25
N TRP A 112 13.94 5.24 -1.34
CA TRP A 112 13.21 6.23 -0.57
C TRP A 112 12.92 5.80 0.88
N ASN A 113 13.05 4.51 1.19
CA ASN A 113 12.70 3.93 2.50
C ASN A 113 13.71 4.29 3.60
N ARG A 114 13.93 5.58 3.84
CA ARG A 114 14.91 6.10 4.81
C ARG A 114 14.54 5.78 6.26
N HIS A 115 13.24 5.74 6.55
CA HIS A 115 12.69 5.50 7.90
C HIS A 115 12.29 4.04 8.15
N GLY A 116 12.40 3.16 7.15
CA GLY A 116 12.03 1.75 7.30
C GLY A 116 10.53 1.50 7.35
N ASN A 117 9.69 2.49 7.04
CA ASN A 117 8.23 2.45 7.13
C ASN A 117 7.49 2.33 5.79
N LEU A 118 8.23 2.16 4.68
CA LEU A 118 7.65 1.89 3.38
C LEU A 118 7.49 0.39 3.15
N GLY A 119 6.38 0.03 2.52
CA GLY A 119 6.08 -1.30 1.99
C GLY A 119 5.55 -1.20 0.56
N LEU A 120 5.29 -2.34 -0.06
CA LEU A 120 4.78 -2.41 -1.43
C LEU A 120 3.39 -3.07 -1.48
N VAL A 121 2.52 -2.58 -2.36
CA VAL A 121 1.32 -3.30 -2.77
C VAL A 121 1.66 -4.14 -3.99
N VAL A 122 1.57 -5.47 -3.86
CA VAL A 122 1.92 -6.44 -4.92
C VAL A 122 0.80 -7.46 -5.05
N GLY A 123 0.10 -7.47 -6.19
CA GLY A 123 -1.04 -8.35 -6.43
C GLY A 123 -0.67 -9.85 -6.46
N ALA A 124 -1.53 -10.69 -5.86
CA ALA A 124 -1.34 -12.14 -5.78
C ALA A 124 -1.52 -12.88 -7.12
N THR A 125 -2.00 -12.20 -8.17
CA THR A 125 -2.29 -12.80 -9.48
C THR A 125 -1.03 -13.13 -10.31
N HIS A 126 0.15 -12.65 -9.87
CA HIS A 126 1.43 -12.83 -10.56
C HIS A 126 2.53 -13.32 -9.59
N PRO A 127 2.47 -14.59 -9.10
CA PRO A 127 3.43 -15.08 -8.10
C PRO A 127 4.89 -14.97 -8.54
N GLU A 128 5.18 -15.21 -9.82
CA GLU A 128 6.53 -15.08 -10.40
C GLU A 128 7.07 -13.65 -10.28
N LYS A 129 6.19 -12.64 -10.45
CA LYS A 129 6.55 -11.22 -10.31
C LYS A 129 6.79 -10.81 -8.85
N ILE A 130 6.06 -11.42 -7.92
CA ILE A 130 6.32 -11.22 -6.48
C ILE A 130 7.77 -11.59 -6.16
N SER A 131 8.26 -12.74 -6.66
CA SER A 131 9.66 -13.16 -6.44
C SER A 131 10.67 -12.22 -7.10
N GLU A 132 10.38 -11.70 -8.29
CA GLU A 132 11.23 -10.70 -8.96
C GLU A 132 11.31 -9.41 -8.16
N ILE A 133 10.17 -8.90 -7.72
CA ILE A 133 10.07 -7.68 -6.89
C ILE A 133 10.80 -7.89 -5.57
N ARG A 134 10.67 -9.05 -4.91
CA ARG A 134 11.32 -9.37 -3.63
C ARG A 134 12.85 -9.28 -3.73
N LYS A 135 13.44 -9.75 -4.82
CA LYS A 135 14.90 -9.65 -5.04
C LYS A 135 15.40 -8.20 -5.09
N ILE A 136 14.56 -7.26 -5.57
CA ILE A 136 14.89 -5.84 -5.69
C ILE A 136 14.59 -5.11 -4.39
N SER A 137 13.39 -5.31 -3.82
CA SER A 137 12.93 -4.58 -2.65
C SER A 137 13.60 -4.99 -1.34
N GLY A 138 14.19 -6.21 -1.28
CA GLY A 138 14.68 -6.76 -0.02
C GLY A 138 13.54 -7.02 0.98
N PRO A 139 13.76 -6.90 2.30
CA PRO A 139 12.83 -7.34 3.34
C PRO A 139 11.68 -6.37 3.63
N MET A 140 11.32 -5.50 2.70
CA MET A 140 10.17 -4.59 2.89
C MET A 140 8.86 -5.38 3.05
N PRO A 141 7.91 -4.91 3.90
CA PRO A 141 6.60 -5.54 4.03
C PRO A 141 5.78 -5.41 2.74
N TYR A 142 4.98 -6.44 2.44
CA TYR A 142 4.07 -6.44 1.30
C TYR A 142 2.62 -6.48 1.76
N LEU A 143 1.78 -5.65 1.13
CA LEU A 143 0.34 -5.77 1.15
C LEU A 143 -0.07 -6.49 -0.15
N ILE A 144 -0.59 -7.71 -0.03
CA ILE A 144 -0.83 -8.59 -1.18
C ILE A 144 -2.34 -8.80 -1.40
N PRO A 145 -3.00 -7.94 -2.18
CA PRO A 145 -4.40 -8.11 -2.52
C PRO A 145 -4.59 -9.19 -3.59
N GLY A 146 -5.80 -9.77 -3.65
CA GLY A 146 -6.22 -10.68 -4.72
C GLY A 146 -6.05 -12.16 -4.41
N VAL A 147 -5.66 -12.53 -3.20
CA VAL A 147 -5.68 -13.93 -2.73
C VAL A 147 -7.13 -14.40 -2.63
N GLY A 148 -7.44 -15.56 -3.17
CA GLY A 148 -8.78 -16.14 -3.19
C GLY A 148 -9.71 -15.50 -4.21
N ALA A 149 -10.42 -14.44 -3.87
CA ALA A 149 -11.49 -13.83 -4.68
C ALA A 149 -11.06 -13.38 -6.10
N GLN A 150 -9.78 -13.09 -6.32
CA GLN A 150 -9.23 -12.71 -7.63
C GLN A 150 -8.35 -13.82 -8.26
N GLY A 151 -8.41 -15.05 -7.71
CA GLY A 151 -7.71 -16.21 -8.26
C GLY A 151 -6.27 -16.40 -7.81
N GLY A 152 -5.75 -15.55 -6.91
CA GLY A 152 -4.43 -15.73 -6.32
C GLY A 152 -4.41 -16.92 -5.35
N GLU A 153 -3.42 -17.82 -5.51
CA GLU A 153 -3.22 -18.99 -4.65
C GLU A 153 -2.36 -18.61 -3.45
N LEU A 154 -2.89 -18.79 -2.23
CA LEU A 154 -2.22 -18.40 -0.99
C LEU A 154 -0.83 -18.99 -0.84
N GLU A 155 -0.68 -20.31 -1.01
CA GLU A 155 0.62 -20.99 -0.82
C GLU A 155 1.69 -20.52 -1.81
N LYS A 156 1.33 -20.38 -3.10
CA LYS A 156 2.26 -19.88 -4.11
C LYS A 156 2.66 -18.43 -3.83
N THR A 157 1.68 -17.62 -3.42
CA THR A 157 1.89 -16.22 -3.06
C THR A 157 2.84 -16.08 -1.88
N LEU A 158 2.59 -16.82 -0.79
CA LEU A 158 3.45 -16.80 0.40
C LEU A 158 4.86 -17.29 0.10
N LYS A 159 5.00 -18.37 -0.69
CA LYS A 159 6.30 -18.88 -1.11
C LYS A 159 7.09 -17.85 -1.93
N ALA A 160 6.41 -17.15 -2.84
CA ALA A 160 7.01 -16.13 -3.69
C ALA A 160 7.39 -14.86 -2.91
N ALA A 161 6.61 -14.51 -1.88
CA ALA A 161 6.82 -13.31 -1.07
C ALA A 161 7.90 -13.48 0.02
N LYS A 162 8.25 -14.71 0.39
CA LYS A 162 9.33 -14.99 1.34
C LYS A 162 10.69 -14.67 0.72
N ASP A 163 11.52 -13.97 1.48
CA ASP A 163 12.90 -13.61 1.10
C ASP A 163 13.97 -14.44 1.81
N GLY A 164 13.55 -15.53 2.47
CA GLY A 164 14.42 -16.32 3.35
C GLY A 164 14.49 -15.79 4.78
N THR A 165 13.89 -14.64 5.09
CA THR A 165 13.71 -14.12 6.44
C THR A 165 12.39 -14.59 7.04
N LYS A 166 12.24 -14.48 8.37
CA LYS A 166 11.00 -14.84 9.10
C LYS A 166 9.94 -13.72 9.08
N ILE A 167 10.05 -12.72 8.20
CA ILE A 167 9.09 -11.61 8.16
C ILE A 167 7.80 -12.10 7.51
N PRO A 168 6.67 -12.08 8.22
CA PRO A 168 5.38 -12.39 7.64
C PRO A 168 4.98 -11.32 6.63
N CYS A 169 4.35 -11.73 5.54
CA CYS A 169 3.72 -10.83 4.58
C CYS A 169 2.44 -10.23 5.16
#